data_801e4564433d9becbde9dd21b057f7eb
#
_entry.id   801e4564433d9becbde9dd21b057f7eb
#
_cell.length_a   1.000
_cell.length_b   1.000
_cell.length_c   1.000
_cell.angle_alpha   90.00
_cell.angle_beta   90.00
_cell.angle_gamma   90.00
#
_symmetry.space_group_name_H-M   'P 1'
#
loop_
_entity.id
_entity.type
_entity.pdbx_description
1 polymer ?
#
loop_
_entity_poly.entity_id
_entity_poly.type
_entity_poly.pdbx_seq_one_letter_code
_entity_poly.pdbx_strand_id
1 'polypeptide(L)'
;MADTNNRLSISEAQALIREIARTGSVVPTYHAKYDHPERNYDSQDIEHILRNGVVTREPEYDQKRQDWKYRVEGNTIDGDLAVAITVIVNQYELSVVTVFPI
;
A
#
# COMPACT_ATOMS: atom_id res chain seq x y z
N MET A 1 -10.43 13.00 -12.87
CA MET A 1 -9.39 12.36 -12.04
C MET A 1 -9.90 12.23 -10.61
N ALA A 2 -9.66 11.11 -9.98
CA ALA A 2 -10.11 10.92 -8.60
C ALA A 2 -9.36 11.86 -7.65
N ASP A 3 -10.08 12.40 -6.68
CA ASP A 3 -9.48 13.21 -5.62
C ASP A 3 -8.88 12.26 -4.58
N THR A 4 -7.56 12.22 -4.49
CA THR A 4 -6.86 11.28 -3.61
C THR A 4 -7.02 11.63 -2.12
N ASN A 5 -7.50 12.82 -1.79
CA ASN A 5 -7.79 13.20 -0.40
C ASN A 5 -9.13 12.66 0.07
N ASN A 6 -9.99 12.24 -0.86
CA ASN A 6 -11.27 11.65 -0.54
C ASN A 6 -11.19 10.13 -0.63
N ARG A 7 -12.12 9.48 0.08
CA ARG A 7 -12.26 8.04 0.03
C ARG A 7 -12.56 7.57 -1.39
N LEU A 8 -11.76 6.62 -1.88
CA LEU A 8 -12.01 5.95 -3.15
C LEU A 8 -12.73 4.62 -2.91
N SER A 9 -13.45 4.16 -3.93
CA SER A 9 -13.99 2.81 -3.90
C SER A 9 -12.85 1.79 -3.95
N ILE A 10 -13.15 0.55 -3.61
CA ILE A 10 -12.17 -0.54 -3.67
C ILE A 10 -11.55 -0.64 -5.07
N SER A 11 -12.38 -0.64 -6.11
CA SER A 11 -11.88 -0.78 -7.47
C SER A 11 -11.07 0.43 -7.95
N GLU A 12 -11.50 1.63 -7.59
CA GLU A 12 -10.74 2.85 -7.92
C GLU A 12 -9.38 2.86 -7.22
N ALA A 13 -9.38 2.53 -5.93
CA ALA A 13 -8.14 2.49 -5.14
C ALA A 13 -7.18 1.44 -5.69
N GLN A 14 -7.67 0.26 -6.01
CA GLN A 14 -6.85 -0.81 -6.55
C GLN A 14 -6.20 -0.41 -7.87
N ALA A 15 -6.97 0.16 -8.79
CA ALA A 15 -6.45 0.59 -10.08
C ALA A 15 -5.39 1.68 -9.92
N LEU A 16 -5.66 2.66 -9.07
CA LEU A 16 -4.74 3.78 -8.87
C LEU A 16 -3.46 3.32 -8.14
N ILE A 17 -3.59 2.50 -7.11
CA ILE A 17 -2.43 1.97 -6.38
C ILE A 17 -1.52 1.17 -7.33
N ARG A 18 -2.09 0.30 -8.15
CA ARG A 18 -1.31 -0.48 -9.11
C ARG A 18 -0.58 0.41 -10.11
N GLU A 19 -1.24 1.45 -10.59
CA GLU A 19 -0.64 2.36 -11.54
C GLU A 19 0.50 3.16 -10.92
N ILE A 20 0.29 3.75 -9.74
CA ILE A 20 1.34 4.50 -9.05
C ILE A 20 2.52 3.60 -8.72
N ALA A 21 2.26 2.36 -8.31
CA ALA A 21 3.33 1.40 -8.00
C ALA A 21 4.20 1.09 -9.22
N ARG A 22 3.62 1.16 -10.43
CA ARG A 22 4.38 0.91 -11.67
C ARG A 22 5.12 2.13 -12.17
N THR A 23 4.55 3.32 -12.04
CA THR A 23 5.03 4.53 -12.72
C THR A 23 5.44 5.66 -11.80
N GLY A 24 5.04 5.61 -10.54
CA GLY A 24 5.31 6.67 -9.58
C GLY A 24 6.26 6.23 -8.49
N SER A 25 6.10 6.84 -7.31
CA SER A 25 6.95 6.61 -6.16
C SER A 25 6.22 5.82 -5.09
N VAL A 26 6.93 4.88 -4.46
CA VAL A 26 6.46 4.13 -3.30
C VAL A 26 7.42 4.40 -2.15
N VAL A 27 6.93 5.04 -1.09
CA VAL A 27 7.76 5.46 0.04
C VAL A 27 7.33 4.71 1.30
N PRO A 28 8.11 3.71 1.76
CA PRO A 28 7.82 3.03 3.02
C PRO A 28 8.13 3.94 4.19
N THR A 29 7.25 3.93 5.20
CA THR A 29 7.54 4.62 6.46
C THR A 29 8.52 3.81 7.30
N TYR A 30 8.96 4.39 8.41
CA TYR A 30 9.83 3.69 9.35
C TYR A 30 9.18 2.38 9.84
N HIS A 31 7.89 2.41 10.16
CA HIS A 31 7.17 1.20 10.61
C HIS A 31 7.17 0.12 9.54
N ALA A 32 6.96 0.50 8.29
CA ALA A 32 6.95 -0.47 7.20
C ALA A 32 8.30 -1.18 7.05
N LYS A 33 9.40 -0.47 7.35
CA LYS A 33 10.75 -1.05 7.22
C LYS A 33 11.16 -1.91 8.41
N TYR A 34 10.72 -1.57 9.62
CA TYR A 34 11.34 -2.10 10.85
C TYR A 34 10.41 -2.84 11.78
N ASP A 35 9.08 -2.77 11.62
CA ASP A 35 8.13 -3.44 12.51
C ASP A 35 8.23 -4.96 12.49
N HIS A 36 8.65 -5.52 11.37
CA HIS A 36 8.78 -6.97 11.20
C HIS A 36 10.16 -7.32 10.65
N PRO A 37 11.22 -7.09 11.42
CA PRO A 37 12.59 -7.29 10.92
C PRO A 37 12.88 -8.74 10.55
N GLU A 38 12.22 -9.71 11.19
CA GLU A 38 12.39 -11.13 10.88
C GLU A 38 11.85 -11.50 9.50
N ARG A 39 10.97 -10.68 8.93
CA ARG A 39 10.42 -10.90 7.59
C ARG A 39 11.19 -10.16 6.51
N ASN A 40 11.89 -9.10 6.90
CA ASN A 40 12.78 -8.35 6.04
C ASN A 40 12.16 -7.98 4.68
N TYR A 41 10.99 -7.31 4.71
CA TYR A 41 10.36 -6.81 3.48
C TYR A 41 11.20 -5.68 2.90
N ASP A 42 11.78 -5.91 1.72
CA ASP A 42 12.53 -4.87 1.03
C ASP A 42 11.60 -4.07 0.09
N SER A 43 12.17 -3.07 -0.57
CA SER A 43 11.40 -2.20 -1.46
C SER A 43 10.83 -2.97 -2.65
N GLN A 44 11.53 -3.99 -3.14
CA GLN A 44 11.07 -4.80 -4.25
C GLN A 44 9.88 -5.66 -3.86
N ASP A 45 9.89 -6.22 -2.65
CA ASP A 45 8.77 -6.98 -2.10
C ASP A 45 7.53 -6.09 -2.00
N ILE A 46 7.70 -4.90 -1.43
CA ILE A 46 6.60 -3.95 -1.24
C ILE A 46 6.02 -3.53 -2.59
N GLU A 47 6.86 -3.19 -3.54
CA GLU A 47 6.41 -2.83 -4.89
C GLU A 47 5.66 -3.97 -5.57
N HIS A 48 6.15 -5.20 -5.41
CA HIS A 48 5.48 -6.37 -5.99
C HIS A 48 4.08 -6.57 -5.41
N ILE A 49 3.93 -6.41 -4.10
CA ILE A 49 2.61 -6.48 -3.44
C ILE A 49 1.68 -5.43 -4.04
N LEU A 50 2.15 -4.19 -4.18
CA LEU A 50 1.30 -3.09 -4.64
C LEU A 50 0.96 -3.17 -6.12
N ARG A 51 1.87 -3.66 -6.94
CA ARG A 51 1.64 -3.81 -8.39
C ARG A 51 0.65 -4.92 -8.72
N ASN A 52 0.63 -5.98 -7.93
CA ASN A 52 -0.11 -7.19 -8.26
C ASN A 52 -1.18 -7.56 -7.23
N GLY A 53 -1.21 -6.90 -6.10
CA GLY A 53 -2.12 -7.23 -5.01
C GLY A 53 -3.53 -6.72 -5.24
N VAL A 54 -4.39 -7.05 -4.29
CA VAL A 54 -5.82 -6.74 -4.33
C VAL A 54 -6.17 -5.91 -3.11
N VAL A 55 -6.95 -4.85 -3.32
CA VAL A 55 -7.55 -4.10 -2.22
C VAL A 55 -8.74 -4.91 -1.73
N THR A 56 -8.66 -5.43 -0.50
CA THR A 56 -9.59 -6.45 -0.01
C THR A 56 -10.73 -5.90 0.86
N ARG A 57 -10.63 -4.65 1.29
CA ARG A 57 -11.61 -4.05 2.21
C ARG A 57 -11.80 -2.58 1.87
N GLU A 58 -12.91 -2.05 2.36
CA GLU A 58 -13.12 -0.61 2.35
C GLU A 58 -12.01 0.07 3.16
N PRO A 59 -11.56 1.27 2.75
CA PRO A 59 -10.49 1.96 3.47
C PRO A 59 -10.93 2.38 4.87
N GLU A 60 -9.95 2.48 5.76
CA GLU A 60 -10.15 3.02 7.10
C GLU A 60 -9.56 4.42 7.20
N TYR A 61 -10.29 5.33 7.85
CA TYR A 61 -9.79 6.67 8.07
C TYR A 61 -8.88 6.72 9.29
N ASP A 62 -7.68 7.25 9.09
CA ASP A 62 -6.73 7.47 10.19
C ASP A 62 -6.83 8.93 10.63
N GLN A 63 -7.41 9.16 11.80
CA GLN A 63 -7.62 10.52 12.30
C GLN A 63 -6.33 11.27 12.63
N LYS A 64 -5.30 10.56 13.07
CA LYS A 64 -4.02 11.18 13.39
C LYS A 64 -3.31 11.67 12.13
N ARG A 65 -3.35 10.87 11.08
CA ARG A 65 -2.72 11.21 9.79
C ARG A 65 -3.64 12.05 8.91
N GLN A 66 -4.94 11.99 9.18
CA GLN A 66 -5.98 12.58 8.33
C GLN A 66 -5.92 12.01 6.91
N ASP A 67 -5.74 10.70 6.80
CA ASP A 67 -5.61 9.97 5.56
C ASP A 67 -6.49 8.73 5.56
N TRP A 68 -6.86 8.28 4.36
CA TRP A 68 -7.49 6.99 4.16
C TRP A 68 -6.43 5.93 3.96
N LYS A 69 -6.52 4.82 4.71
CA LYS A 69 -5.61 3.68 4.61
C LYS A 69 -6.28 2.55 3.86
N TYR A 70 -5.60 2.06 2.84
CA TYR A 70 -6.08 0.95 2.00
C TYR A 70 -5.27 -0.29 2.31
N ARG A 71 -5.97 -1.42 2.50
CA ARG A 71 -5.34 -2.70 2.78
C ARG A 71 -5.12 -3.43 1.46
N VAL A 72 -3.87 -3.61 1.07
CA VAL A 72 -3.50 -4.32 -0.15
C VAL A 72 -2.93 -5.67 0.25
N GLU A 73 -3.55 -6.75 -0.22
CA GLU A 73 -3.06 -8.12 0.03
C GLU A 73 -2.44 -8.66 -1.25
N GLY A 74 -1.25 -9.21 -1.12
CA GLY A 74 -0.53 -9.74 -2.27
C GLY A 74 0.63 -10.61 -1.85
N ASN A 75 1.50 -10.90 -2.80
CA ASN A 75 2.65 -11.77 -2.59
C ASN A 75 3.94 -10.97 -2.67
N THR A 76 4.91 -11.33 -1.85
CA THR A 76 6.29 -10.89 -2.04
C THR A 76 6.85 -11.54 -3.30
N ILE A 77 8.06 -11.14 -3.69
CA ILE A 77 8.75 -11.74 -4.84
C ILE A 77 8.92 -13.24 -4.65
N ASP A 78 9.17 -13.67 -3.41
CA ASP A 78 9.34 -15.10 -3.09
C ASP A 78 8.02 -15.87 -2.96
N GLY A 79 6.89 -15.19 -3.10
CA GLY A 79 5.58 -15.81 -3.07
C GLY A 79 4.88 -15.84 -1.72
N ASP A 80 5.45 -15.23 -0.69
CA ASP A 80 4.85 -15.18 0.65
C ASP A 80 3.70 -14.19 0.67
N LEU A 81 2.58 -14.58 1.26
CA LEU A 81 1.43 -13.69 1.40
C LEU A 81 1.70 -12.60 2.42
N ALA A 82 1.35 -11.39 2.07
CA ALA A 82 1.56 -10.23 2.93
C ALA A 82 0.51 -9.16 2.68
N VAL A 83 0.39 -8.24 3.65
CA VAL A 83 -0.49 -7.08 3.58
C VAL A 83 0.36 -5.82 3.64
N ALA A 84 0.08 -4.88 2.74
CA ALA A 84 0.65 -3.54 2.79
C ALA A 84 -0.47 -2.54 3.08
N ILE A 85 -0.40 -1.86 4.21
CA ILE A 85 -1.33 -0.77 4.54
C ILE A 85 -0.79 0.49 3.90
N THR A 86 -1.57 1.07 2.99
CA THR A 86 -1.09 2.06 2.03
C THR A 86 -1.96 3.31 2.04
N VAL A 87 -1.32 4.46 1.95
CA VAL A 87 -1.96 5.76 1.80
C VAL A 87 -1.62 6.29 0.41
N ILE A 88 -2.63 6.78 -0.30
CA ILE A 88 -2.43 7.45 -1.59
C ILE A 88 -2.18 8.92 -1.30
N VAL A 89 -0.91 9.34 -1.39
CA VAL A 89 -0.51 10.72 -1.08
C VAL A 89 -1.00 11.66 -2.16
N ASN A 90 -0.79 11.28 -3.40
CA ASN A 90 -1.29 11.98 -4.59
C ASN A 90 -1.25 10.99 -5.76
N GLN A 91 -1.55 11.47 -6.95
CA GLN A 91 -1.62 10.61 -8.14
C GLN A 91 -0.26 10.01 -8.57
N TYR A 92 0.84 10.42 -7.93
CA TYR A 92 2.19 9.97 -8.28
C TYR A 92 2.93 9.30 -7.13
N GLU A 93 2.34 9.27 -5.93
CA GLU A 93 3.07 8.79 -4.76
C GLU A 93 2.18 8.01 -3.80
N LEU A 94 2.70 6.87 -3.36
CA LEU A 94 2.12 6.05 -2.29
C LEU A 94 3.02 6.10 -1.07
N SER A 95 2.40 6.12 0.11
CA SER A 95 3.11 5.93 1.38
C SER A 95 2.67 4.60 1.97
N VAL A 96 3.62 3.72 2.28
CA VAL A 96 3.31 2.43 2.89
C VAL A 96 3.54 2.54 4.39
N VAL A 97 2.45 2.45 5.14
CA VAL A 97 2.45 2.68 6.58
C VAL A 97 3.03 1.49 7.34
N THR A 98 2.64 0.29 6.94
CA THR A 98 3.15 -0.95 7.52
C THR A 98 2.97 -2.10 6.55
N VAL A 99 3.81 -3.12 6.70
CA VAL A 99 3.72 -4.38 5.95
C VAL A 99 3.80 -5.51 6.97
N PHE A 100 2.92 -6.50 6.84
CA PHE A 100 2.91 -7.63 7.75
C PHE A 100 2.47 -8.91 7.03
N PRO A 101 2.87 -10.07 7.54
CA PRO A 101 2.46 -11.35 6.95
C PRO A 101 0.98 -11.65 7.24
N ILE A 102 0.40 -12.39 6.34
CA ILE A 102 -0.95 -12.93 6.57
C ILE A 102 -0.82 -14.26 7.30
#